data_23c6217190f2da8f4b7104af203ec962
#
_entry.id   23c6217190f2da8f4b7104af203ec962
#
_cell.length_a   1.000
_cell.length_b   1.000
_cell.length_c   1.000
_cell.angle_alpha   90.00
_cell.angle_beta   90.00
_cell.angle_gamma   90.00
#
_symmetry.space_group_name_H-M   'P 1'
#
loop_
_entity.id
_entity.type
_entity.pdbx_description
1 polymer ?
#
loop_
_entity_poly.entity_id
_entity_poly.type
_entity_poly.pdbx_seq_one_letter_code
_entity_poly.pdbx_strand_id
1 'polypeptide(L)'
;MHFKKSNDNQSTILHEGSVPYLTFKKLDQAGVRHGFSTRMGGVSEGMFSALNLSYNRGDKKEAVDENFRRISEAIGFDHTKLVFSNQIHETRIHKVTKEDCGKVMKDMDGLATNEQGIPLYTGYADCVPLFFYDPVEKAAALAHSGWRGTVGRIGAKMVQFLENEYGSKKENIIAAIGPSICRSCYEVSEDVADEFKKELTGHDAKEFLDDKGNGKYQLDLWKANEIILTEAGIRPENLDITDICTCCNPDLLFSHRASHGKRGNLAAFIVL
;
A
#
# COMPACT_ATOMS: atom_id res chain seq x y z
N MET A 1 -17.47 3.88 12.25
CA MET A 1 -16.71 2.63 11.97
C MET A 1 -15.60 2.48 13.01
N HIS A 2 -15.31 1.28 13.51
CA HIS A 2 -14.28 1.09 14.53
C HIS A 2 -13.31 -0.01 14.10
N PHE A 3 -12.02 0.33 13.96
CA PHE A 3 -10.96 -0.63 13.65
C PHE A 3 -10.32 -1.19 14.92
N LYS A 4 -10.07 -2.50 14.91
CA LYS A 4 -9.18 -3.13 15.88
C LYS A 4 -7.75 -2.73 15.56
N LYS A 5 -7.13 -1.94 16.42
CA LYS A 5 -5.76 -1.46 16.26
C LYS A 5 -4.74 -2.48 16.73
N SER A 6 -3.60 -2.55 16.06
CA SER A 6 -2.52 -3.50 16.35
C SER A 6 -1.36 -2.87 17.13
N ASN A 7 -1.34 -1.54 17.24
CA ASN A 7 -0.38 -0.75 18.02
C ASN A 7 -0.99 0.61 18.36
N ASP A 8 -0.26 1.46 19.07
CA ASP A 8 -0.71 2.79 19.53
C ASP A 8 -0.40 3.92 18.54
N ASN A 9 0.06 3.62 17.32
CA ASN A 9 0.26 4.62 16.27
C ASN A 9 -1.07 5.25 15.90
N GLN A 10 -1.10 6.57 15.79
CA GLN A 10 -2.29 7.35 15.42
C GLN A 10 -2.05 8.12 14.11
N SER A 11 -1.30 7.51 13.19
CA SER A 11 -0.96 8.13 11.92
C SER A 11 -2.02 7.93 10.84
N THR A 12 -2.91 6.95 11.02
CA THR A 12 -3.99 6.65 10.07
C THR A 12 -5.28 7.36 10.47
N ILE A 13 -5.89 8.10 9.53
CA ILE A 13 -7.12 8.87 9.72
C ILE A 13 -8.25 8.21 8.94
N LEU A 14 -9.38 7.96 9.60
CA LEU A 14 -10.59 7.43 8.96
C LEU A 14 -11.48 8.59 8.49
N HIS A 15 -11.81 8.61 7.21
CA HIS A 15 -12.85 9.43 6.62
C HIS A 15 -14.14 8.63 6.55
N GLU A 16 -15.10 8.96 7.39
CA GLU A 16 -16.42 8.33 7.39
C GLU A 16 -17.32 8.92 6.32
N GLY A 17 -18.23 8.12 5.76
CA GLY A 17 -19.16 8.54 4.71
C GLY A 17 -19.80 7.32 4.06
N SER A 18 -20.45 7.54 2.90
CA SER A 18 -21.05 6.45 2.11
C SER A 18 -20.00 5.46 1.60
N VAL A 19 -18.79 5.92 1.35
CA VAL A 19 -17.63 5.12 0.96
C VAL A 19 -16.46 5.50 1.87
N PRO A 20 -16.29 4.82 3.01
CA PRO A 20 -15.25 5.17 3.96
C PRO A 20 -13.87 4.75 3.46
N TYR A 21 -12.88 5.60 3.70
CA TYR A 21 -11.48 5.38 3.32
C TYR A 21 -10.52 5.93 4.40
N LEU A 22 -9.24 5.60 4.28
CA LEU A 22 -8.20 5.95 5.22
C LEU A 22 -7.16 6.85 4.54
N THR A 23 -6.63 7.84 5.28
CA THR A 23 -5.49 8.68 4.88
C THR A 23 -4.39 8.64 5.92
N PHE A 24 -3.25 9.29 5.65
CA PHE A 24 -2.09 9.35 6.53
C PHE A 24 -1.81 10.80 6.92
N LYS A 25 -1.61 11.01 8.21
CA LYS A 25 -1.51 12.34 8.82
C LYS A 25 -0.47 13.24 8.18
N LYS A 26 0.73 12.72 7.88
CA LYS A 26 1.81 13.53 7.29
C LYS A 26 1.54 13.86 5.82
N LEU A 27 0.95 12.95 5.07
CA LEU A 27 0.55 13.21 3.68
C LEU A 27 -0.62 14.20 3.61
N ASP A 28 -1.59 14.14 4.55
CA ASP A 28 -2.66 15.14 4.69
C ASP A 28 -2.09 16.52 4.99
N GLN A 29 -1.14 16.61 5.94
CA GLN A 29 -0.46 17.86 6.28
C GLN A 29 0.34 18.44 5.12
N ALA A 30 0.90 17.59 4.27
CA ALA A 30 1.62 18.00 3.05
C ALA A 30 0.67 18.39 1.90
N GLY A 31 -0.63 18.15 2.03
CA GLY A 31 -1.66 18.57 1.09
C GLY A 31 -1.75 17.73 -0.19
N VAL A 32 -1.18 16.52 -0.22
CA VAL A 32 -1.34 15.60 -1.35
C VAL A 32 -2.61 14.78 -1.19
N ARG A 33 -3.39 14.68 -2.27
CA ARG A 33 -4.60 13.87 -2.27
C ARG A 33 -4.25 12.38 -2.34
N HIS A 34 -4.71 11.62 -1.36
CA HIS A 34 -4.43 10.18 -1.29
C HIS A 34 -5.52 9.45 -0.53
N GLY A 35 -5.51 8.12 -0.58
CA GLY A 35 -6.42 7.30 0.20
C GLY A 35 -6.13 5.81 0.08
N PHE A 36 -6.49 5.08 1.13
CA PHE A 36 -6.54 3.63 1.14
C PHE A 36 -7.99 3.20 1.39
N SER A 37 -8.53 2.37 0.50
CA SER A 37 -9.95 1.98 0.57
C SER A 37 -10.23 1.07 1.76
N THR A 38 -11.48 1.11 2.24
CA THR A 38 -12.07 -0.01 2.98
C THR A 38 -12.77 -0.97 2.02
N ARG A 39 -13.38 -2.06 2.53
CA ARG A 39 -14.26 -2.91 1.72
C ARG A 39 -15.72 -2.45 1.72
N MET A 40 -16.03 -1.31 2.34
CA MET A 40 -17.37 -0.81 2.59
C MET A 40 -17.81 0.21 1.54
N GLY A 41 -19.15 0.32 1.32
CA GLY A 41 -19.75 1.37 0.48
C GLY A 41 -19.81 1.08 -1.01
N GLY A 42 -19.43 -0.12 -1.43
CA GLY A 42 -19.54 -0.58 -2.82
C GLY A 42 -20.85 -1.28 -3.15
N VAL A 43 -20.89 -1.88 -4.35
CA VAL A 43 -22.03 -2.60 -4.89
C VAL A 43 -21.75 -4.07 -5.22
N SER A 44 -20.53 -4.54 -5.02
CA SER A 44 -20.16 -5.94 -5.23
C SER A 44 -20.82 -6.84 -4.20
N GLU A 45 -21.08 -8.10 -4.57
CA GLU A 45 -21.83 -9.08 -3.78
C GLU A 45 -20.94 -10.29 -3.38
N GLY A 46 -21.45 -11.12 -2.48
CA GLY A 46 -20.81 -12.35 -2.06
C GLY A 46 -19.43 -12.12 -1.46
N MET A 47 -18.41 -12.87 -1.91
CA MET A 47 -17.05 -12.74 -1.40
C MET A 47 -16.38 -11.40 -1.76
N PHE A 48 -16.95 -10.65 -2.70
CA PHE A 48 -16.50 -9.33 -3.13
C PHE A 48 -17.16 -8.17 -2.39
N SER A 49 -18.11 -8.48 -1.51
CA SER A 49 -18.91 -7.47 -0.79
C SER A 49 -18.05 -6.59 0.14
N ALA A 50 -18.13 -5.28 -0.06
CA ALA A 50 -18.96 -4.55 -1.03
C ALA A 50 -18.09 -3.77 -2.05
N LEU A 51 -16.97 -3.19 -1.65
CA LEU A 51 -16.13 -2.29 -2.46
C LEU A 51 -14.90 -3.05 -3.01
N ASN A 52 -15.13 -4.04 -3.89
CA ASN A 52 -14.03 -4.68 -4.59
C ASN A 52 -13.48 -3.74 -5.67
N LEU A 53 -12.18 -3.48 -5.63
CA LEU A 53 -11.46 -2.59 -6.53
C LEU A 53 -10.46 -3.37 -7.41
N SER A 54 -10.90 -4.50 -7.96
CA SER A 54 -10.07 -5.32 -8.85
C SER A 54 -10.90 -6.02 -9.92
N TYR A 55 -10.52 -5.83 -11.18
CA TYR A 55 -11.13 -6.52 -12.33
C TYR A 55 -10.69 -7.99 -12.45
N ASN A 56 -9.58 -8.37 -11.83
CA ASN A 56 -8.93 -9.67 -12.03
C ASN A 56 -9.31 -10.73 -10.97
N ARG A 57 -10.42 -10.50 -10.23
CA ARG A 57 -10.84 -11.42 -9.14
C ARG A 57 -12.08 -12.24 -9.48
N GLY A 58 -12.71 -11.98 -10.66
CA GLY A 58 -13.91 -12.69 -11.10
C GLY A 58 -15.22 -12.04 -10.66
N ASP A 59 -15.19 -10.78 -10.26
CA ASP A 59 -16.38 -9.97 -10.00
C ASP A 59 -16.99 -9.43 -11.31
N LYS A 60 -18.24 -8.96 -11.24
CA LYS A 60 -18.92 -8.31 -12.37
C LYS A 60 -18.21 -6.99 -12.69
N LYS A 61 -17.87 -6.79 -13.97
CA LYS A 61 -17.18 -5.57 -14.42
C LYS A 61 -17.96 -4.30 -14.05
N GLU A 62 -19.26 -4.30 -14.22
CA GLU A 62 -20.14 -3.17 -13.93
C GLU A 62 -20.13 -2.80 -12.45
N ALA A 63 -20.03 -3.79 -11.55
CA ALA A 63 -19.91 -3.56 -10.12
C ALA A 63 -18.55 -2.94 -9.76
N VAL A 64 -17.48 -3.41 -10.38
CA VAL A 64 -16.14 -2.87 -10.19
C VAL A 64 -16.04 -1.44 -10.74
N ASP A 65 -16.63 -1.16 -11.91
CA ASP A 65 -16.68 0.19 -12.49
C ASP A 65 -17.40 1.17 -11.53
N GLU A 66 -18.54 0.77 -11.00
CA GLU A 66 -19.31 1.58 -10.03
C GLU A 66 -18.52 1.77 -8.71
N ASN A 67 -17.81 0.75 -8.25
CA ASN A 67 -16.94 0.87 -7.07
C ASN A 67 -15.81 1.89 -7.29
N PHE A 68 -15.16 1.88 -8.45
CA PHE A 68 -14.15 2.88 -8.78
C PHE A 68 -14.74 4.30 -8.87
N ARG A 69 -15.92 4.45 -9.46
CA ARG A 69 -16.63 5.72 -9.50
C ARG A 69 -16.88 6.25 -8.08
N ARG A 70 -17.43 5.41 -7.19
CA ARG A 70 -17.76 5.79 -5.81
C ARG A 70 -16.52 6.19 -4.99
N ILE A 71 -15.47 5.39 -5.00
CA ILE A 71 -14.26 5.71 -4.24
C ILE A 71 -13.56 6.96 -4.79
N SER A 72 -13.57 7.17 -6.09
CA SER A 72 -12.98 8.35 -6.71
C SER A 72 -13.72 9.63 -6.34
N GLU A 73 -15.05 9.58 -6.25
CA GLU A 73 -15.86 10.69 -5.74
C GLU A 73 -15.57 10.99 -4.27
N ALA A 74 -15.44 9.94 -3.44
CA ALA A 74 -15.16 10.10 -2.01
C ALA A 74 -13.77 10.72 -1.75
N ILE A 75 -12.75 10.33 -2.49
CA ILE A 75 -11.38 10.86 -2.38
C ILE A 75 -11.22 12.18 -3.17
N GLY A 76 -11.99 12.35 -4.25
CA GLY A 76 -12.01 13.56 -5.07
C GLY A 76 -11.05 13.54 -6.25
N PHE A 77 -11.04 12.49 -7.08
CA PHE A 77 -10.25 12.41 -8.31
C PHE A 77 -11.07 11.86 -9.49
N ASP A 78 -10.55 12.01 -10.70
CA ASP A 78 -11.15 11.49 -11.93
C ASP A 78 -10.75 10.03 -12.17
N HIS A 79 -11.68 9.09 -11.91
CA HIS A 79 -11.41 7.65 -12.08
C HIS A 79 -11.13 7.24 -13.54
N THR A 80 -11.54 8.04 -14.52
CA THR A 80 -11.28 7.74 -15.94
C THR A 80 -9.81 7.90 -16.31
N LYS A 81 -9.04 8.62 -15.48
CA LYS A 81 -7.60 8.82 -15.63
C LYS A 81 -6.74 7.88 -14.79
N LEU A 82 -7.33 6.95 -14.04
CA LEU A 82 -6.58 6.00 -13.21
C LEU A 82 -5.52 5.26 -14.02
N VAL A 83 -4.29 5.28 -13.51
CA VAL A 83 -3.22 4.43 -14.02
C VAL A 83 -3.05 3.25 -13.08
N PHE A 84 -3.26 2.05 -13.61
CA PHE A 84 -3.27 0.81 -12.85
C PHE A 84 -1.91 0.11 -12.89
N SER A 85 -1.48 -0.40 -11.76
CA SER A 85 -0.37 -1.33 -11.65
C SER A 85 -0.88 -2.77 -11.79
N ASN A 86 -0.33 -3.53 -12.74
CA ASN A 86 -0.48 -4.99 -12.78
C ASN A 86 0.67 -5.64 -12.02
N GLN A 87 0.47 -5.87 -10.74
CA GLN A 87 1.49 -6.28 -9.78
C GLN A 87 1.86 -7.77 -9.92
N ILE A 88 3.16 -8.05 -9.92
CA ILE A 88 3.73 -9.40 -10.03
C ILE A 88 4.60 -9.78 -8.83
N HIS A 89 4.58 -8.98 -7.76
CA HIS A 89 5.37 -9.15 -6.54
C HIS A 89 6.88 -9.06 -6.77
N GLU A 90 7.30 -8.17 -7.67
CA GLU A 90 8.68 -7.79 -7.95
C GLU A 90 8.98 -6.36 -7.47
N THR A 91 9.95 -5.69 -8.11
CA THR A 91 10.38 -4.34 -7.70
C THR A 91 10.48 -3.37 -8.87
N ARG A 92 9.74 -3.62 -9.95
CA ARG A 92 9.73 -2.77 -11.13
C ARG A 92 8.87 -1.54 -10.88
N ILE A 93 9.39 -0.38 -11.27
CA ILE A 93 8.74 0.92 -11.10
C ILE A 93 8.57 1.56 -12.48
N HIS A 94 7.38 2.10 -12.74
CA HIS A 94 7.07 2.82 -13.98
C HIS A 94 6.92 4.32 -13.73
N LYS A 95 7.55 5.13 -14.59
CA LYS A 95 7.33 6.58 -14.65
C LYS A 95 6.05 6.84 -15.42
N VAL A 96 5.04 7.32 -14.72
CA VAL A 96 3.71 7.59 -15.27
C VAL A 96 3.63 9.00 -15.82
N THR A 97 3.06 9.12 -17.03
CA THR A 97 2.79 10.38 -17.71
C THR A 97 1.30 10.48 -18.09
N LYS A 98 0.87 11.63 -18.62
CA LYS A 98 -0.52 11.81 -19.12
C LYS A 98 -0.91 10.81 -20.22
N GLU A 99 0.07 10.30 -20.96
CA GLU A 99 -0.18 9.29 -21.98
C GLU A 99 -0.65 7.95 -21.41
N ASP A 100 -0.37 7.70 -20.12
CA ASP A 100 -0.72 6.45 -19.42
C ASP A 100 -2.11 6.50 -18.77
N CYS A 101 -2.79 7.63 -18.80
CA CYS A 101 -4.13 7.78 -18.23
C CYS A 101 -5.11 6.72 -18.76
N GLY A 102 -5.81 6.03 -17.86
CA GLY A 102 -6.76 4.97 -18.18
C GLY A 102 -6.13 3.63 -18.54
N LYS A 103 -4.80 3.48 -18.46
CA LYS A 103 -4.09 2.26 -18.84
C LYS A 103 -3.64 1.41 -17.66
N VAL A 104 -3.32 0.16 -17.96
CA VAL A 104 -2.72 -0.81 -17.04
C VAL A 104 -1.24 -0.97 -17.39
N MET A 105 -0.37 -0.62 -16.44
CA MET A 105 1.08 -0.82 -16.55
C MET A 105 1.42 -2.26 -16.20
N LYS A 106 1.83 -3.02 -17.22
CA LYS A 106 2.12 -4.46 -17.09
C LYS A 106 3.39 -4.68 -16.28
N ASP A 107 3.34 -5.68 -15.38
CA ASP A 107 4.48 -6.20 -14.63
C ASP A 107 5.20 -5.11 -13.80
N MET A 108 4.40 -4.18 -13.23
CA MET A 108 4.89 -3.09 -12.40
C MET A 108 4.31 -3.22 -10.99
N ASP A 109 5.17 -3.13 -9.99
CA ASP A 109 4.81 -3.10 -8.57
C ASP A 109 4.96 -1.69 -7.97
N GLY A 110 5.50 -0.74 -8.73
CA GLY A 110 5.59 0.67 -8.37
C GLY A 110 5.17 1.59 -9.52
N LEU A 111 4.50 2.69 -9.17
CA LEU A 111 4.12 3.78 -10.08
C LEU A 111 4.56 5.11 -9.47
N ALA A 112 5.13 6.00 -10.28
CA ALA A 112 5.54 7.33 -9.85
C ALA A 112 5.25 8.37 -10.92
N THR A 113 4.88 9.59 -10.52
CA THR A 113 4.62 10.72 -11.42
C THR A 113 4.95 12.05 -10.75
N ASN A 114 5.30 13.06 -11.55
CA ASN A 114 5.32 14.45 -11.16
C ASN A 114 4.31 15.30 -11.98
N GLU A 115 3.40 14.65 -12.70
CA GLU A 115 2.37 15.31 -13.47
C GLU A 115 1.06 15.40 -12.69
N GLN A 116 0.45 16.59 -12.69
CA GLN A 116 -0.80 16.85 -11.95
C GLN A 116 -2.02 16.18 -12.58
N GLY A 117 -2.96 15.76 -11.73
CA GLY A 117 -4.26 15.24 -12.11
C GLY A 117 -4.23 13.81 -12.63
N ILE A 118 -3.16 13.06 -12.39
CA ILE A 118 -3.04 11.63 -12.72
C ILE A 118 -3.18 10.80 -11.44
N PRO A 119 -4.28 10.07 -11.24
CA PRO A 119 -4.42 9.18 -10.09
C PRO A 119 -3.67 7.87 -10.34
N LEU A 120 -2.79 7.51 -9.42
CA LEU A 120 -2.09 6.23 -9.40
C LEU A 120 -2.88 5.22 -8.57
N TYR A 121 -2.88 3.96 -9.00
CA TYR A 121 -3.56 2.85 -8.34
C TYR A 121 -2.63 1.67 -8.12
N THR A 122 -2.70 1.08 -6.92
CA THR A 122 -2.15 -0.24 -6.59
C THR A 122 -3.15 -1.01 -5.74
N GLY A 123 -3.26 -2.35 -5.95
CA GLY A 123 -4.28 -3.20 -5.34
C GLY A 123 -3.76 -4.10 -4.22
N TYR A 124 -4.56 -4.35 -3.17
CA TYR A 124 -4.11 -5.02 -1.95
C TYR A 124 -5.11 -5.98 -1.34
N ALA A 125 -4.57 -7.00 -0.68
CA ALA A 125 -5.18 -7.73 0.40
C ALA A 125 -4.04 -8.42 1.18
N ASP A 126 -3.62 -7.83 2.27
CA ASP A 126 -2.53 -8.18 3.18
C ASP A 126 -1.14 -7.63 2.84
N CYS A 127 -0.75 -7.51 1.55
CA CYS A 127 0.51 -6.87 1.19
C CYS A 127 0.56 -5.40 1.61
N VAL A 128 1.76 -4.86 1.82
CA VAL A 128 1.99 -3.51 2.34
C VAL A 128 1.89 -2.47 1.22
N PRO A 129 0.98 -1.48 1.31
CA PRO A 129 1.00 -0.30 0.46
C PRO A 129 2.02 0.70 1.00
N LEU A 130 2.93 1.14 0.13
CA LEU A 130 3.85 2.23 0.41
C LEU A 130 3.45 3.45 -0.41
N PHE A 131 3.28 4.58 0.28
CA PHE A 131 3.00 5.88 -0.31
C PHE A 131 4.22 6.77 -0.19
N PHE A 132 4.47 7.59 -1.24
CA PHE A 132 5.56 8.55 -1.25
C PHE A 132 5.09 9.86 -1.84
N TYR A 133 5.51 10.98 -1.24
CA TYR A 133 5.28 12.31 -1.77
C TYR A 133 6.46 13.23 -1.45
N ASP A 134 7.00 13.88 -2.47
CA ASP A 134 7.93 14.99 -2.33
C ASP A 134 7.19 16.32 -2.56
N PRO A 135 6.98 17.15 -1.53
CA PRO A 135 6.29 18.41 -1.68
C PRO A 135 7.12 19.50 -2.40
N VAL A 136 8.44 19.32 -2.51
CA VAL A 136 9.35 20.26 -3.18
C VAL A 136 9.30 20.04 -4.68
N GLU A 137 9.62 18.82 -5.11
CA GLU A 137 9.66 18.45 -6.55
C GLU A 137 8.27 18.09 -7.11
N LYS A 138 7.23 18.09 -6.25
CA LYS A 138 5.86 17.71 -6.64
C LYS A 138 5.83 16.33 -7.30
N ALA A 139 6.46 15.34 -6.67
CA ALA A 139 6.47 13.98 -7.13
C ALA A 139 5.72 13.06 -6.17
N ALA A 140 4.86 12.19 -6.70
CA ALA A 140 4.06 11.25 -5.93
C ALA A 140 4.26 9.82 -6.46
N ALA A 141 4.24 8.83 -5.55
CA ALA A 141 4.39 7.44 -5.93
C ALA A 141 3.63 6.47 -5.02
N LEU A 142 3.32 5.30 -5.56
CA LEU A 142 2.83 4.13 -4.85
C LEU A 142 3.72 2.93 -5.13
N ALA A 143 3.98 2.11 -4.12
CA ALA A 143 4.65 0.82 -4.31
C ALA A 143 3.92 -0.30 -3.56
N HIS A 144 3.82 -1.46 -4.22
CA HIS A 144 3.27 -2.69 -3.66
C HIS A 144 4.40 -3.50 -3.02
N SER A 145 4.44 -3.56 -1.71
CA SER A 145 5.46 -4.26 -0.95
C SER A 145 4.89 -5.53 -0.29
N GLY A 146 4.68 -6.58 -1.09
CA GLY A 146 4.53 -7.93 -0.57
C GLY A 146 5.87 -8.43 -0.01
N TRP A 147 5.94 -9.62 0.61
CA TRP A 147 7.18 -10.09 1.21
C TRP A 147 8.37 -10.12 0.22
N ARG A 148 8.16 -10.53 -1.04
CA ARG A 148 9.21 -10.50 -2.09
C ARG A 148 9.62 -9.08 -2.45
N GLY A 149 8.66 -8.16 -2.58
CA GLY A 149 8.93 -6.76 -2.83
C GLY A 149 9.68 -6.10 -1.67
N THR A 150 9.36 -6.49 -0.41
CA THR A 150 10.06 -6.03 0.79
C THR A 150 11.52 -6.51 0.78
N VAL A 151 11.77 -7.82 0.63
CA VAL A 151 13.12 -8.40 0.50
C VAL A 151 13.86 -7.78 -0.70
N GLY A 152 13.18 -7.57 -1.82
CA GLY A 152 13.74 -6.89 -3.00
C GLY A 152 13.91 -5.38 -2.83
N ARG A 153 13.60 -4.81 -1.63
CA ARG A 153 13.76 -3.40 -1.25
C ARG A 153 13.01 -2.41 -2.16
N ILE A 154 11.78 -2.73 -2.55
CA ILE A 154 11.00 -1.85 -3.45
C ILE A 154 10.85 -0.43 -2.88
N GLY A 155 10.74 -0.28 -1.55
CA GLY A 155 10.67 1.03 -0.89
C GLY A 155 11.92 1.87 -1.13
N ALA A 156 13.12 1.30 -0.92
CA ALA A 156 14.39 1.97 -1.18
C ALA A 156 14.60 2.28 -2.67
N LYS A 157 14.21 1.35 -3.54
CA LYS A 157 14.25 1.56 -5.00
C LYS A 157 13.30 2.69 -5.44
N MET A 158 12.15 2.85 -4.78
CA MET A 158 11.25 3.97 -5.06
C MET A 158 11.88 5.31 -4.64
N VAL A 159 12.53 5.37 -3.47
CA VAL A 159 13.27 6.58 -3.05
C VAL A 159 14.33 6.94 -4.08
N GLN A 160 15.15 5.97 -4.49
CA GLN A 160 16.17 6.17 -5.52
C GLN A 160 15.58 6.59 -6.87
N PHE A 161 14.42 6.02 -7.24
CA PHE A 161 13.69 6.38 -8.46
C PHE A 161 13.25 7.84 -8.43
N LEU A 162 12.67 8.30 -7.31
CA LEU A 162 12.27 9.70 -7.14
C LEU A 162 13.47 10.65 -7.20
N GLU A 163 14.62 10.28 -6.61
CA GLU A 163 15.87 11.03 -6.72
C GLU A 163 16.34 11.14 -8.19
N ASN A 164 16.38 10.02 -8.91
CA ASN A 164 16.92 9.96 -10.27
C ASN A 164 16.02 10.62 -11.31
N GLU A 165 14.69 10.43 -11.21
CA GLU A 165 13.74 10.85 -12.24
C GLU A 165 13.20 12.26 -12.03
N TYR A 166 13.13 12.70 -10.76
CA TYR A 166 12.49 13.98 -10.42
C TYR A 166 13.40 14.92 -9.63
N GLY A 167 14.62 14.50 -9.26
CA GLY A 167 15.54 15.33 -8.47
C GLY A 167 15.15 15.44 -6.99
N SER A 168 14.25 14.58 -6.53
CA SER A 168 13.82 14.54 -5.13
C SER A 168 15.01 14.35 -4.19
N LYS A 169 14.96 15.01 -3.03
CA LYS A 169 15.90 14.75 -1.94
C LYS A 169 15.20 13.89 -0.91
N LYS A 170 15.85 12.78 -0.52
CA LYS A 170 15.27 11.81 0.43
C LYS A 170 14.80 12.41 1.74
N GLU A 171 15.46 13.47 2.23
CA GLU A 171 15.06 14.22 3.42
C GLU A 171 13.76 15.02 3.25
N ASN A 172 13.32 15.29 2.02
CA ASN A 172 12.05 15.96 1.70
C ASN A 172 10.90 14.98 1.48
N ILE A 173 11.22 13.71 1.17
CA ILE A 173 10.20 12.72 0.87
C ILE A 173 9.44 12.35 2.15
N ILE A 174 8.13 12.47 2.07
CA ILE A 174 7.18 11.98 3.08
C ILE A 174 6.69 10.62 2.61
N ALA A 175 6.73 9.62 3.51
CA ALA A 175 6.28 8.28 3.20
C ALA A 175 5.23 7.76 4.19
N ALA A 176 4.43 6.81 3.75
CA ALA A 176 3.53 6.09 4.65
C ALA A 176 3.51 4.59 4.35
N ILE A 177 3.55 3.79 5.41
CA ILE A 177 3.30 2.33 5.41
C ILE A 177 1.83 2.14 5.76
N GLY A 178 1.03 1.69 4.80
CA GLY A 178 -0.43 1.62 4.94
C GLY A 178 -0.96 0.30 5.49
N PRO A 179 -2.30 0.21 5.68
CA PRO A 179 -2.97 -0.97 6.23
C PRO A 179 -2.64 -2.25 5.47
N SER A 180 -2.19 -3.24 6.21
CA SER A 180 -1.73 -4.54 5.71
C SER A 180 -1.73 -5.57 6.82
N ILE A 181 -1.24 -6.76 6.60
CA ILE A 181 -1.21 -7.81 7.62
C ILE A 181 -0.17 -7.49 8.70
N CYS A 182 -0.55 -7.55 9.99
CA CYS A 182 0.35 -7.32 11.12
C CYS A 182 1.18 -8.56 11.46
N ARG A 183 2.22 -8.36 12.26
CA ARG A 183 3.14 -9.41 12.76
C ARG A 183 2.39 -10.63 13.31
N SER A 184 1.45 -10.44 14.23
CA SER A 184 0.72 -11.55 14.88
C SER A 184 -0.17 -12.37 13.96
N CYS A 185 -0.53 -11.84 12.78
CA CYS A 185 -1.33 -12.53 11.77
C CYS A 185 -0.49 -13.14 10.64
N TYR A 186 0.79 -12.74 10.50
CA TYR A 186 1.59 -13.12 9.35
C TYR A 186 2.63 -14.20 9.68
N GLU A 187 2.13 -15.43 9.82
CA GLU A 187 3.00 -16.61 9.92
C GLU A 187 3.59 -16.97 8.55
N VAL A 188 4.90 -17.18 8.52
CA VAL A 188 5.70 -17.57 7.35
C VAL A 188 6.54 -18.81 7.66
N SER A 189 7.03 -19.49 6.61
CA SER A 189 7.98 -20.58 6.70
C SER A 189 9.42 -20.08 6.83
N GLU A 190 10.33 -20.98 7.20
CA GLU A 190 11.74 -20.70 7.43
C GLU A 190 12.45 -20.13 6.20
N ASP A 191 12.13 -20.62 5.00
CA ASP A 191 12.68 -20.11 3.74
C ASP A 191 12.41 -18.61 3.53
N VAL A 192 11.18 -18.16 3.87
CA VAL A 192 10.84 -16.73 3.83
C VAL A 192 11.58 -15.96 4.92
N ALA A 193 11.63 -16.48 6.15
CA ALA A 193 12.32 -15.84 7.27
C ALA A 193 13.82 -15.66 6.98
N ASP A 194 14.45 -16.65 6.35
CA ASP A 194 15.88 -16.61 6.01
C ASP A 194 16.21 -15.56 4.95
N GLU A 195 15.31 -15.32 3.97
CA GLU A 195 15.47 -14.21 3.02
C GLU A 195 15.49 -12.86 3.75
N PHE A 196 14.63 -12.65 4.76
CA PHE A 196 14.65 -11.42 5.56
C PHE A 196 15.90 -11.30 6.44
N LYS A 197 16.34 -12.38 7.10
CA LYS A 197 17.58 -12.39 7.88
C LYS A 197 18.79 -12.04 7.03
N LYS A 198 18.83 -12.58 5.79
CA LYS A 198 19.90 -12.31 4.81
C LYS A 198 19.88 -10.86 4.34
N GLU A 199 18.71 -10.29 4.06
CA GLU A 199 18.57 -8.94 3.52
C GLU A 199 18.81 -7.86 4.60
N LEU A 200 18.37 -8.10 5.83
CA LEU A 200 18.45 -7.15 6.95
C LEU A 200 19.54 -7.56 7.97
N THR A 201 20.69 -8.00 7.49
CA THR A 201 21.81 -8.50 8.33
C THR A 201 22.37 -7.49 9.32
N GLY A 202 22.16 -6.19 9.11
CA GLY A 202 22.59 -5.12 10.03
C GLY A 202 21.69 -4.94 11.25
N HIS A 203 20.57 -5.66 11.34
CA HIS A 203 19.54 -5.52 12.37
C HIS A 203 19.36 -6.81 13.17
N ASP A 204 18.92 -6.69 14.43
CA ASP A 204 18.52 -7.87 15.21
C ASP A 204 17.25 -8.46 14.58
N ALA A 205 17.32 -9.72 14.16
CA ALA A 205 16.18 -10.41 13.54
C ALA A 205 14.92 -10.37 14.41
N LYS A 206 15.04 -10.27 15.73
CA LYS A 206 13.91 -10.13 16.66
C LYS A 206 13.10 -8.83 16.46
N GLU A 207 13.66 -7.83 15.81
CA GLU A 207 12.91 -6.61 15.49
C GLU A 207 11.76 -6.90 14.53
N PHE A 208 11.94 -7.83 13.60
CA PHE A 208 10.97 -8.13 12.53
C PHE A 208 10.52 -9.60 12.45
N LEU A 209 11.13 -10.53 13.23
CA LEU A 209 10.77 -11.95 13.26
C LEU A 209 10.62 -12.46 14.70
N ASP A 210 9.55 -13.24 14.97
CA ASP A 210 9.45 -14.07 16.15
C ASP A 210 9.51 -15.56 15.72
N ASP A 211 10.45 -16.29 16.25
CA ASP A 211 10.55 -17.73 16.06
C ASP A 211 9.42 -18.44 16.84
N LYS A 212 8.61 -19.20 16.11
CA LYS A 212 7.50 -19.99 16.67
C LYS A 212 7.89 -21.44 16.97
N GLY A 213 9.11 -21.82 16.58
CA GLY A 213 9.54 -23.22 16.51
C GLY A 213 9.02 -23.95 15.26
N ASN A 214 9.55 -25.15 15.04
CA ASN A 214 9.16 -26.02 13.91
C ASN A 214 9.26 -25.35 12.51
N GLY A 215 10.23 -24.46 12.30
CA GLY A 215 10.44 -23.75 11.03
C GLY A 215 9.34 -22.75 10.68
N LYS A 216 8.63 -22.23 11.70
CA LYS A 216 7.61 -21.19 11.55
C LYS A 216 8.01 -19.91 12.27
N TYR A 217 7.69 -18.78 11.65
CA TYR A 217 8.01 -17.45 12.15
C TYR A 217 6.82 -16.51 12.02
N GLN A 218 6.68 -15.55 12.94
CA GLN A 218 5.82 -14.40 12.74
C GLN A 218 6.67 -13.27 12.16
N LEU A 219 6.27 -12.76 11.00
CA LEU A 219 7.00 -11.71 10.27
C LEU A 219 6.29 -10.36 10.38
N ASP A 220 7.05 -9.34 10.77
CA ASP A 220 6.62 -7.95 10.80
C ASP A 220 7.03 -7.22 9.52
N LEU A 221 6.11 -7.18 8.54
CA LEU A 221 6.35 -6.43 7.30
C LEU A 221 6.38 -4.92 7.51
N TRP A 222 5.68 -4.40 8.54
CA TRP A 222 5.72 -2.96 8.83
C TRP A 222 7.10 -2.56 9.31
N LYS A 223 7.65 -3.30 10.27
CA LYS A 223 9.02 -3.06 10.78
C LYS A 223 10.10 -3.27 9.72
N ALA A 224 9.98 -4.30 8.89
CA ALA A 224 10.92 -4.52 7.81
C ALA A 224 10.91 -3.38 6.77
N ASN A 225 9.73 -2.87 6.38
CA ASN A 225 9.64 -1.71 5.50
C ASN A 225 10.10 -0.41 6.19
N GLU A 226 9.83 -0.22 7.47
CA GLU A 226 10.36 0.91 8.26
C GLU A 226 11.88 0.95 8.22
N ILE A 227 12.54 -0.18 8.50
CA ILE A 227 14.00 -0.32 8.44
C ILE A 227 14.50 0.07 7.04
N ILE A 228 13.93 -0.52 5.98
CA ILE A 228 14.34 -0.29 4.60
C ILE A 228 14.18 1.18 4.18
N LEU A 229 13.07 1.81 4.55
CA LEU A 229 12.80 3.22 4.23
C LEU A 229 13.76 4.16 5.00
N THR A 230 14.05 3.86 6.27
CA THR A 230 14.98 4.65 7.08
C THR A 230 16.41 4.52 6.53
N GLU A 231 16.85 3.31 6.18
CA GLU A 231 18.15 3.09 5.51
C GLU A 231 18.24 3.80 4.16
N ALA A 232 17.13 3.91 3.43
CA ALA A 232 17.06 4.67 2.18
C ALA A 232 17.14 6.19 2.39
N GLY A 233 17.06 6.66 3.65
CA GLY A 233 17.21 8.07 4.03
C GLY A 233 15.90 8.81 4.29
N ILE A 234 14.76 8.12 4.33
CA ILE A 234 13.52 8.70 4.82
C ILE A 234 13.67 8.98 6.32
N ARG A 235 13.42 10.22 6.73
CA ARG A 235 13.51 10.61 8.13
C ARG A 235 12.33 10.04 8.93
N PRO A 236 12.52 9.59 10.17
CA PRO A 236 11.43 9.09 11.01
C PRO A 236 10.28 10.09 11.18
N GLU A 237 10.59 11.38 11.25
CA GLU A 237 9.58 12.45 11.31
C GLU A 237 8.76 12.60 10.02
N ASN A 238 9.22 12.04 8.90
CA ASN A 238 8.54 12.04 7.60
C ASN A 238 7.85 10.70 7.29
N LEU A 239 7.87 9.74 8.22
CA LEU A 239 7.28 8.41 8.02
C LEU A 239 6.06 8.22 8.90
N ASP A 240 4.92 7.89 8.29
CA ASP A 240 3.74 7.37 8.96
C ASP A 240 3.71 5.84 8.87
N ILE A 241 3.38 5.17 9.98
CA ILE A 241 3.23 3.71 10.03
C ILE A 241 1.83 3.39 10.53
N THR A 242 1.10 2.56 9.79
CA THR A 242 -0.25 2.18 10.14
C THR A 242 -0.35 1.44 11.48
N ASP A 243 -1.52 1.54 12.11
CA ASP A 243 -1.95 0.74 13.26
C ASP A 243 -3.06 -0.26 12.91
N ILE A 244 -3.42 -0.37 11.62
CA ILE A 244 -4.58 -1.13 11.15
C ILE A 244 -4.14 -2.38 10.38
N CYS A 245 -4.48 -3.55 10.93
CA CYS A 245 -4.25 -4.85 10.29
C CYS A 245 -5.46 -5.28 9.45
N THR A 246 -5.22 -5.67 8.21
CA THR A 246 -6.25 -6.20 7.31
C THR A 246 -6.87 -7.50 7.83
N CYS A 247 -6.04 -8.41 8.32
CA CYS A 247 -6.46 -9.72 8.83
C CYS A 247 -7.22 -9.63 10.17
N CYS A 248 -6.89 -8.64 11.02
CA CYS A 248 -7.61 -8.40 12.27
C CYS A 248 -8.96 -7.70 12.08
N ASN A 249 -9.20 -7.10 10.91
CA ASN A 249 -10.40 -6.33 10.58
C ASN A 249 -11.10 -6.84 9.31
N PRO A 250 -11.42 -8.15 9.18
CA PRO A 250 -11.92 -8.74 7.94
C PRO A 250 -13.32 -8.22 7.54
N ASP A 251 -14.08 -7.69 8.48
CA ASP A 251 -15.39 -7.08 8.24
C ASP A 251 -15.27 -5.69 7.56
N LEU A 252 -14.13 -5.02 7.73
CA LEU A 252 -13.89 -3.66 7.23
C LEU A 252 -12.87 -3.62 6.08
N LEU A 253 -12.02 -4.64 5.96
CA LEU A 253 -10.93 -4.73 4.99
C LEU A 253 -10.88 -6.13 4.37
N PHE A 254 -10.56 -6.21 3.07
CA PHE A 254 -10.27 -7.50 2.46
C PHE A 254 -8.90 -8.02 2.94
N SER A 255 -8.88 -9.30 3.35
CA SER A 255 -7.66 -10.00 3.75
C SER A 255 -7.60 -11.36 3.06
N HIS A 256 -6.49 -11.63 2.41
CA HIS A 256 -6.21 -12.94 1.79
C HIS A 256 -6.08 -14.03 2.87
N ARG A 257 -5.39 -13.71 3.96
CA ARG A 257 -5.15 -14.63 5.09
C ARG A 257 -6.45 -14.98 5.80
N ALA A 258 -7.24 -13.98 6.19
CA ALA A 258 -8.49 -14.20 6.92
C ALA A 258 -9.55 -14.92 6.09
N SER A 259 -9.59 -14.67 4.77
CA SER A 259 -10.61 -15.25 3.87
C SER A 259 -10.17 -16.52 3.14
N HIS A 260 -8.95 -17.01 3.40
CA HIS A 260 -8.35 -18.14 2.65
C HIS A 260 -8.43 -17.92 1.13
N GLY A 261 -8.17 -16.67 0.69
CA GLY A 261 -8.13 -16.29 -0.72
C GLY A 261 -9.48 -15.92 -1.34
N LYS A 262 -10.61 -16.13 -0.68
CA LYS A 262 -11.96 -15.78 -1.16
C LYS A 262 -12.31 -14.33 -0.82
N ARG A 263 -11.89 -13.38 -1.67
CA ARG A 263 -11.97 -11.94 -1.35
C ARG A 263 -11.92 -11.05 -2.59
N GLY A 264 -12.34 -9.80 -2.44
CA GLY A 264 -12.01 -8.71 -3.32
C GLY A 264 -10.62 -8.12 -3.04
N ASN A 265 -10.32 -6.98 -3.64
CA ASN A 265 -9.12 -6.19 -3.35
C ASN A 265 -9.47 -4.82 -2.80
N LEU A 266 -8.66 -4.38 -1.85
CA LEU A 266 -8.50 -2.99 -1.44
C LEU A 266 -7.60 -2.26 -2.45
N ALA A 267 -7.57 -0.94 -2.37
CA ALA A 267 -6.71 -0.14 -3.23
C ALA A 267 -6.07 1.04 -2.48
N ALA A 268 -4.85 1.38 -2.89
CA ALA A 268 -4.21 2.65 -2.58
C ALA A 268 -4.30 3.59 -3.77
N PHE A 269 -4.50 4.88 -3.49
CA PHE A 269 -4.56 5.96 -4.46
C PHE A 269 -3.71 7.14 -4.01
N ILE A 270 -3.03 7.79 -4.96
CA ILE A 270 -2.38 9.09 -4.74
C ILE A 270 -2.50 9.94 -6.00
N VAL A 271 -2.71 11.25 -5.82
CA VAL A 271 -2.93 12.21 -6.92
C VAL A 271 -2.27 13.54 -6.58
N LEU A 272 -1.53 14.11 -7.52
CA LEU A 272 -0.97 15.45 -7.43
C LEU A 272 -1.98 16.55 -7.82
#